data_dee23222aca4537f1b1347f2a95104b1
#
_entry.id   dee23222aca4537f1b1347f2a95104b1
#
_cell.length_a   1.000
_cell.length_b   1.000
_cell.length_c   1.000
_cell.angle_alpha   90.00
_cell.angle_beta   90.00
_cell.angle_gamma   90.00
#
_symmetry.space_group_name_H-M   'P 1'
#
loop_
_entity.id
_entity.type
_entity.pdbx_description
1 polymer ?
#
loop_
_entity_poly.entity_id
_entity_poly.type
_entity_poly.pdbx_seq_one_letter_code
_entity_poly.pdbx_strand_id
1 'polypeptide(L)'
;MEMQEIIEQAEQNIRTAMEDYGRHTRQRDVLNDVSEKFIKRLAKDSSIAKQGLRELFSKSPVWNTKLDALVINGTRTHNPDYNRIERLACQILYDPMHNGDRILRDNIVYAIRFFSEPNADDYMREQYIAAIKRLAPKAYAPARKPSRIFKALCVELGVADETAGSEFQRLFAQFADELNSKKIGFKMFVSINPAHFITMSNPKCDDRGSTLTSCHSFNSTEYEYNNGCTGYARDDVSFIVFTVADPTDAETLNNRKTTRQIFAYRPGSGLLLQSRMYNTSGGVYGAAEDSKLYRDLVQREISALENVPNLWKTTSSTGDRRDLVCVGEGFGGYHDWTYPDFDGHISTRVDFDQNANPLDVGTWGLCVMCGCETSHGVYCEDCDPENRDTEMCDDCEEYEEELFDVRNSRGEWIRVCERCRDENYTYCDVCGEYHANDSVNYIDGRDVCDSCLSEYYEECEECGEYHRREDMHLAHNGSREVYVCDDCMDDYYICDRCDELYHGDDVQTLHKADGDVVTVCDDCARLYETCPHCVDLIEARNDGTCPACGAVVEENEKEEAV
;
A
#
# COMPACT_ATOMS: atom_id res chain seq x y z
N MET A 1 11.80 -42.29 -0.78
CA MET A 1 12.28 -41.62 0.44
C MET A 1 11.71 -42.32 1.66
N GLU A 2 12.52 -42.56 2.64
CA GLU A 2 12.07 -43.05 3.95
C GLU A 2 11.25 -41.94 4.63
N MET A 3 10.29 -42.31 5.49
CA MET A 3 9.43 -41.33 6.19
C MET A 3 10.24 -40.31 6.97
N GLN A 4 11.37 -40.73 7.56
CA GLN A 4 12.25 -39.84 8.31
C GLN A 4 12.87 -38.76 7.40
N GLU A 5 13.29 -39.10 6.19
CA GLU A 5 13.83 -38.15 5.20
C GLU A 5 12.78 -37.13 4.77
N ILE A 6 11.51 -37.58 4.66
CA ILE A 6 10.37 -36.69 4.33
C ILE A 6 10.12 -35.67 5.44
N ILE A 7 10.16 -36.12 6.71
CA ILE A 7 9.97 -35.26 7.88
C ILE A 7 11.11 -34.21 7.96
N GLU A 8 12.36 -34.64 7.79
CA GLU A 8 13.53 -33.75 7.80
C GLU A 8 13.46 -32.70 6.68
N GLN A 9 13.03 -33.12 5.49
CA GLN A 9 12.80 -32.18 4.38
C GLN A 9 11.67 -31.20 4.69
N ALA A 10 10.58 -31.64 5.31
CA ALA A 10 9.47 -30.79 5.72
C ALA A 10 9.90 -29.79 6.79
N GLU A 11 10.69 -30.20 7.80
CA GLU A 11 11.27 -29.31 8.80
C GLU A 11 12.11 -28.20 8.13
N GLN A 12 13.00 -28.60 7.20
CA GLN A 12 13.83 -27.63 6.49
C GLN A 12 13.00 -26.65 5.64
N ASN A 13 11.98 -27.16 4.96
CA ASN A 13 11.07 -26.33 4.17
C ASN A 13 10.33 -25.31 5.05
N ILE A 14 9.86 -25.72 6.24
CA ILE A 14 9.18 -24.81 7.19
C ILE A 14 10.14 -23.73 7.67
N ARG A 15 11.38 -24.08 8.09
CA ARG A 15 12.39 -23.09 8.53
C ARG A 15 12.69 -22.07 7.45
N THR A 16 12.99 -22.55 6.24
CA THR A 16 13.24 -21.66 5.09
C THR A 16 12.05 -20.74 4.82
N ALA A 17 10.83 -21.25 4.88
CA ALA A 17 9.64 -20.45 4.66
C ALA A 17 9.44 -19.39 5.75
N MET A 18 9.71 -19.69 7.01
CA MET A 18 9.64 -18.72 8.11
C MET A 18 10.70 -17.62 7.98
N GLU A 19 11.94 -17.99 7.63
CA GLU A 19 13.01 -17.02 7.36
C GLU A 19 12.66 -16.11 6.17
N ASP A 20 12.16 -16.67 5.07
CA ASP A 20 11.77 -15.93 3.87
C ASP A 20 10.58 -15.00 4.16
N TYR A 21 9.60 -15.50 4.93
CA TYR A 21 8.44 -14.75 5.32
C TYR A 21 8.82 -13.60 6.26
N GLY A 22 9.67 -13.86 7.26
CA GLY A 22 10.17 -12.88 8.23
C GLY A 22 11.00 -11.75 7.63
N ARG A 23 11.72 -12.00 6.52
CA ARG A 23 12.45 -10.95 5.79
C ARG A 23 11.54 -9.94 5.10
N HIS A 24 10.29 -10.30 4.86
CA HIS A 24 9.33 -9.52 4.09
C HIS A 24 8.12 -9.05 4.91
N THR A 25 8.07 -9.29 6.21
CA THR A 25 7.00 -8.80 7.08
C THR A 25 7.52 -7.73 8.03
N ARG A 26 6.71 -6.70 8.25
CA ARG A 26 6.96 -5.68 9.27
C ARG A 26 6.46 -6.12 10.65
N GLN A 27 5.45 -6.98 10.68
CA GLN A 27 4.90 -7.55 11.90
C GLN A 27 5.48 -8.94 12.09
N ARG A 28 6.23 -9.16 13.15
CA ARG A 28 6.91 -10.42 13.42
C ARG A 28 6.40 -11.16 14.65
N ASP A 29 5.34 -10.64 15.24
CA ASP A 29 4.74 -11.08 16.49
C ASP A 29 4.60 -12.61 16.56
N VAL A 30 3.98 -13.24 15.56
CA VAL A 30 3.82 -14.70 15.51
C VAL A 30 5.11 -15.40 15.10
N LEU A 31 5.89 -14.82 14.17
CA LEU A 31 7.10 -15.44 13.63
C LEU A 31 8.23 -15.53 14.66
N ASN A 32 8.32 -14.60 15.59
CA ASN A 32 9.30 -14.61 16.66
C ASN A 32 9.02 -15.72 17.67
N ASP A 33 7.77 -16.08 17.82
CA ASP A 33 7.33 -17.11 18.75
C ASP A 33 7.35 -18.54 18.17
N VAL A 34 7.71 -18.69 16.90
CA VAL A 34 7.79 -20.00 16.23
C VAL A 34 8.92 -20.84 16.82
N SER A 35 8.56 -21.83 17.61
CA SER A 35 9.50 -22.70 18.32
C SER A 35 9.92 -23.93 17.50
N GLU A 36 11.05 -24.50 17.88
CA GLU A 36 11.50 -25.81 17.39
C GLU A 36 10.50 -26.95 17.63
N LYS A 37 9.72 -26.85 18.72
CA LYS A 37 8.66 -27.85 19.03
C LYS A 37 7.54 -27.78 18.00
N PHE A 38 7.12 -26.57 17.64
CA PHE A 38 6.12 -26.34 16.61
C PHE A 38 6.59 -26.88 15.25
N ILE A 39 7.80 -26.50 14.81
CA ILE A 39 8.35 -26.92 13.52
C ILE A 39 8.38 -28.43 13.40
N LYS A 40 8.96 -29.12 14.39
CA LYS A 40 9.05 -30.59 14.42
C LYS A 40 7.68 -31.24 14.45
N ARG A 41 6.75 -30.73 15.23
CA ARG A 41 5.39 -31.25 15.33
C ARG A 41 4.64 -31.11 14.01
N LEU A 42 4.66 -29.89 13.42
CA LEU A 42 4.01 -29.61 12.14
C LEU A 42 4.59 -30.50 11.02
N ALA A 43 5.92 -30.57 10.91
CA ALA A 43 6.58 -31.40 9.90
C ALA A 43 6.20 -32.87 10.02
N LYS A 44 6.25 -33.43 11.23
CA LYS A 44 5.91 -34.82 11.50
C LYS A 44 4.45 -35.12 11.17
N ASP A 45 3.53 -34.33 11.74
CA ASP A 45 2.09 -34.62 11.60
C ASP A 45 1.64 -34.42 10.15
N SER A 46 2.10 -33.37 9.46
CA SER A 46 1.81 -33.17 8.04
C SER A 46 2.38 -34.27 7.15
N SER A 47 3.62 -34.73 7.40
CA SER A 47 4.24 -35.77 6.60
C SER A 47 3.49 -37.08 6.69
N ILE A 48 3.00 -37.43 7.88
CA ILE A 48 2.19 -38.62 8.11
C ILE A 48 0.82 -38.48 7.47
N ALA A 49 0.13 -37.37 7.74
CA ALA A 49 -1.23 -37.12 7.24
C ALA A 49 -1.27 -37.12 5.69
N LYS A 50 -0.30 -36.47 5.06
CA LYS A 50 -0.25 -36.32 3.59
C LYS A 50 0.30 -37.55 2.85
N GLN A 51 0.59 -38.67 3.54
CA GLN A 51 1.19 -39.82 2.91
C GLN A 51 0.38 -40.35 1.71
N GLY A 52 -0.95 -40.49 1.85
CA GLY A 52 -1.81 -40.95 0.76
C GLY A 52 -1.79 -40.05 -0.48
N LEU A 53 -1.85 -38.72 -0.27
CA LEU A 53 -1.72 -37.74 -1.37
C LEU A 53 -0.31 -37.77 -1.98
N ARG A 54 0.74 -37.93 -1.18
CA ARG A 54 2.13 -38.05 -1.66
C ARG A 54 2.32 -39.29 -2.51
N GLU A 55 1.81 -40.41 -2.07
CA GLU A 55 1.86 -41.69 -2.84
C GLU A 55 1.11 -41.55 -4.18
N LEU A 56 0.00 -40.83 -4.20
CA LEU A 56 -0.72 -40.57 -5.43
C LEU A 56 0.08 -39.61 -6.34
N PHE A 57 0.47 -38.43 -5.84
CA PHE A 57 1.11 -37.40 -6.63
C PHE A 57 2.50 -37.79 -7.12
N SER A 58 3.24 -38.59 -6.37
CA SER A 58 4.57 -39.08 -6.77
C SER A 58 4.56 -39.98 -8.02
N LYS A 59 3.41 -40.49 -8.44
CA LYS A 59 3.25 -41.21 -9.71
C LYS A 59 3.26 -40.28 -10.92
N SER A 60 3.05 -38.98 -10.74
CA SER A 60 3.05 -38.01 -11.81
C SER A 60 4.46 -37.65 -12.27
N PRO A 61 4.71 -37.54 -13.59
CA PRO A 61 6.01 -37.11 -14.11
C PRO A 61 6.34 -35.65 -13.78
N VAL A 62 5.35 -34.85 -13.36
CA VAL A 62 5.53 -33.43 -12.96
C VAL A 62 5.68 -33.28 -11.45
N TRP A 63 5.81 -34.37 -10.70
CA TRP A 63 6.09 -34.32 -9.27
C TRP A 63 7.49 -33.79 -8.97
N ASN A 64 7.56 -32.84 -8.07
CA ASN A 64 8.82 -32.31 -7.56
C ASN A 64 8.98 -32.72 -6.07
N THR A 65 9.87 -33.63 -5.80
CA THR A 65 10.10 -34.19 -4.46
C THR A 65 10.59 -33.14 -3.46
N LYS A 66 11.41 -32.17 -3.90
CA LYS A 66 11.93 -31.13 -3.01
C LYS A 66 10.86 -30.15 -2.57
N LEU A 67 9.92 -29.85 -3.45
CA LEU A 67 8.82 -28.96 -3.19
C LEU A 67 7.61 -29.65 -2.57
N ASP A 68 7.59 -30.99 -2.55
CA ASP A 68 6.43 -31.80 -2.17
C ASP A 68 5.16 -31.33 -2.92
N ALA A 69 5.30 -31.14 -4.24
CA ALA A 69 4.28 -30.54 -5.10
C ALA A 69 4.35 -31.05 -6.55
N LEU A 70 3.19 -31.09 -7.23
CA LEU A 70 3.14 -31.14 -8.69
C LEU A 70 3.42 -29.75 -9.26
N VAL A 71 4.27 -29.67 -10.28
CA VAL A 71 4.56 -28.42 -11.00
C VAL A 71 3.97 -28.49 -12.40
N ILE A 72 2.78 -27.91 -12.57
CA ILE A 72 1.98 -28.01 -13.78
C ILE A 72 2.18 -26.75 -14.63
N ASN A 73 2.56 -26.92 -15.90
CA ASN A 73 2.59 -25.82 -16.84
C ASN A 73 1.19 -25.59 -17.41
N GLY A 74 0.72 -24.37 -17.31
CA GLY A 74 -0.56 -23.92 -17.86
C GLY A 74 -0.38 -22.74 -18.81
N THR A 75 -1.44 -22.45 -19.55
CA THR A 75 -1.56 -21.21 -20.34
C THR A 75 -2.90 -20.57 -20.03
N ARG A 76 -2.89 -19.27 -19.76
CA ARG A 76 -4.11 -18.48 -19.59
C ARG A 76 -4.20 -17.38 -20.63
N THR A 77 -5.40 -16.97 -20.95
CA THR A 77 -5.61 -15.76 -21.72
C THR A 77 -5.54 -14.58 -20.74
N HIS A 78 -4.55 -13.71 -20.92
CA HIS A 78 -4.51 -12.45 -20.21
C HIS A 78 -5.45 -11.48 -20.94
N ASN A 79 -6.52 -11.09 -20.29
CA ASN A 79 -7.39 -10.03 -20.77
C ASN A 79 -6.82 -8.68 -20.34
N PRO A 80 -7.04 -7.61 -21.15
CA PRO A 80 -6.58 -6.28 -20.80
C PRO A 80 -7.04 -5.85 -19.40
N ASP A 81 -6.10 -5.39 -18.56
CA ASP A 81 -6.45 -4.70 -17.30
C ASP A 81 -6.77 -3.24 -17.62
N TYR A 82 -8.05 -2.96 -17.74
CA TYR A 82 -8.54 -1.63 -18.13
C TYR A 82 -8.20 -0.54 -17.11
N ASN A 83 -8.13 -0.87 -15.82
CA ASN A 83 -7.67 0.07 -14.79
C ASN A 83 -6.18 0.39 -14.94
N ARG A 84 -5.37 -0.59 -15.32
CA ARG A 84 -3.95 -0.38 -15.61
C ARG A 84 -3.75 0.43 -16.89
N ILE A 85 -4.55 0.16 -17.92
CA ILE A 85 -4.56 0.94 -19.17
C ILE A 85 -4.85 2.41 -18.86
N GLU A 86 -5.87 2.69 -18.04
CA GLU A 86 -6.22 4.05 -17.62
C GLU A 86 -5.07 4.72 -16.87
N ARG A 87 -4.50 4.05 -15.86
CA ARG A 87 -3.36 4.59 -15.09
C ARG A 87 -2.16 4.91 -15.99
N LEU A 88 -1.78 4.01 -16.89
CA LEU A 88 -0.68 4.24 -17.82
C LEU A 88 -0.97 5.40 -18.78
N ALA A 89 -2.19 5.50 -19.29
CA ALA A 89 -2.59 6.61 -20.14
C ALA A 89 -2.57 7.95 -19.37
N CYS A 90 -3.04 7.98 -18.13
CA CYS A 90 -2.98 9.16 -17.26
C CYS A 90 -1.53 9.58 -16.96
N GLN A 91 -0.62 8.63 -16.72
CA GLN A 91 0.79 8.92 -16.50
C GLN A 91 1.44 9.53 -17.76
N ILE A 92 1.18 8.96 -18.93
CA ILE A 92 1.72 9.47 -20.21
C ILE A 92 1.18 10.85 -20.54
N LEU A 93 -0.09 11.10 -20.26
CA LEU A 93 -0.78 12.37 -20.57
C LEU A 93 -0.83 13.33 -19.35
N TYR A 94 0.03 13.12 -18.35
CA TYR A 94 0.01 13.87 -17.10
C TYR A 94 0.14 15.38 -17.35
N ASP A 95 1.16 15.81 -18.07
CA ASP A 95 1.45 17.23 -18.31
C ASP A 95 0.32 17.97 -19.03
N PRO A 96 -0.21 17.51 -20.19
CA PRO A 96 -1.33 18.19 -20.84
C PRO A 96 -2.63 18.15 -20.01
N MET A 97 -2.80 17.17 -19.12
CA MET A 97 -3.96 17.13 -18.22
C MET A 97 -3.87 18.15 -17.08
N HIS A 98 -2.68 18.43 -16.57
CA HIS A 98 -2.46 19.31 -15.43
C HIS A 98 -2.20 20.76 -15.86
N ASN A 99 -1.46 20.95 -16.96
CA ASN A 99 -1.07 22.26 -17.46
C ASN A 99 -2.05 22.84 -18.51
N GLY A 100 -3.02 22.01 -18.96
CA GLY A 100 -4.05 22.41 -19.91
C GLY A 100 -5.26 23.08 -19.24
N ASP A 101 -6.04 23.82 -20.06
CA ASP A 101 -7.32 24.34 -19.60
C ASP A 101 -8.33 23.21 -19.31
N ARG A 102 -9.47 23.57 -18.70
CA ARG A 102 -10.52 22.60 -18.34
C ARG A 102 -11.02 21.80 -19.54
N ILE A 103 -11.18 22.47 -20.71
CA ILE A 103 -11.73 21.85 -21.92
C ILE A 103 -10.75 20.80 -22.47
N LEU A 104 -9.46 21.13 -22.48
CA LEU A 104 -8.41 20.20 -22.90
C LEU A 104 -8.38 18.96 -21.98
N ARG A 105 -8.39 19.19 -20.68
CA ARG A 105 -8.40 18.11 -19.68
C ARG A 105 -9.61 17.19 -19.85
N ASP A 106 -10.81 17.76 -19.95
CA ASP A 106 -12.04 16.97 -20.09
C ASP A 106 -11.99 16.12 -21.37
N ASN A 107 -11.51 16.66 -22.50
CA ASN A 107 -11.33 15.90 -23.73
C ASN A 107 -10.28 14.79 -23.59
N ILE A 108 -9.18 15.02 -22.84
CA ILE A 108 -8.16 13.98 -22.59
C ILE A 108 -8.76 12.84 -21.75
N VAL A 109 -9.51 13.15 -20.70
CA VAL A 109 -10.19 12.14 -19.87
C VAL A 109 -11.13 11.30 -20.72
N TYR A 110 -11.96 11.92 -21.57
CA TYR A 110 -12.85 11.18 -22.48
C TYR A 110 -12.06 10.35 -23.50
N ALA A 111 -10.94 10.86 -24.01
CA ALA A 111 -10.08 10.11 -24.92
C ALA A 111 -9.45 8.88 -24.23
N ILE A 112 -9.05 8.98 -22.97
CA ILE A 112 -8.51 7.86 -22.18
C ILE A 112 -9.59 6.78 -21.99
N ARG A 113 -10.82 7.15 -21.70
CA ARG A 113 -11.93 6.21 -21.52
C ARG A 113 -12.24 5.38 -22.77
N PHE A 114 -11.93 5.87 -23.96
CA PHE A 114 -12.00 5.06 -25.19
C PHE A 114 -11.19 3.77 -25.07
N PHE A 115 -10.08 3.78 -24.36
CA PHE A 115 -9.19 2.64 -24.19
C PHE A 115 -9.50 1.83 -22.92
N SER A 116 -10.02 2.47 -21.87
CA SER A 116 -10.26 1.86 -20.56
C SER A 116 -11.70 1.42 -20.32
N GLU A 117 -12.65 1.84 -21.15
CA GLU A 117 -14.07 1.46 -21.05
C GLU A 117 -14.58 0.80 -22.35
N PRO A 118 -14.12 -0.42 -22.69
CA PRO A 118 -14.49 -1.07 -23.97
C PRO A 118 -15.97 -1.43 -24.07
N ASN A 119 -16.64 -1.60 -22.91
CA ASN A 119 -18.06 -1.98 -22.81
C ASN A 119 -18.98 -0.76 -22.64
N ALA A 120 -18.47 0.46 -22.86
CA ALA A 120 -19.31 1.65 -22.88
C ALA A 120 -20.41 1.52 -23.96
N ASP A 121 -21.59 2.07 -23.67
CA ASP A 121 -22.68 2.11 -24.65
C ASP A 121 -22.30 2.93 -25.90
N ASP A 122 -23.07 2.77 -26.97
CA ASP A 122 -22.79 3.41 -28.27
C ASP A 122 -22.71 4.93 -28.14
N TYR A 123 -23.56 5.55 -27.32
CA TYR A 123 -23.57 6.99 -27.10
C TYR A 123 -22.25 7.46 -26.44
N MET A 124 -21.85 6.81 -25.35
CA MET A 124 -20.60 7.17 -24.67
C MET A 124 -19.38 6.89 -25.56
N ARG A 125 -19.40 5.79 -26.30
CA ARG A 125 -18.33 5.46 -27.25
C ARG A 125 -18.17 6.52 -28.35
N GLU A 126 -19.27 7.07 -28.87
CA GLU A 126 -19.24 8.19 -29.81
C GLU A 126 -18.64 9.45 -29.17
N GLN A 127 -18.96 9.75 -27.88
CA GLN A 127 -18.35 10.87 -27.17
C GLN A 127 -16.83 10.71 -27.01
N TYR A 128 -16.37 9.50 -26.69
CA TYR A 128 -14.93 9.20 -26.58
C TYR A 128 -14.22 9.39 -27.92
N ILE A 129 -14.82 8.91 -29.02
CA ILE A 129 -14.29 9.10 -30.38
C ILE A 129 -14.29 10.59 -30.76
N ALA A 130 -15.33 11.33 -30.41
CA ALA A 130 -15.40 12.76 -30.66
C ALA A 130 -14.31 13.53 -29.91
N ALA A 131 -14.00 13.14 -28.66
CA ALA A 131 -12.89 13.71 -27.89
C ALA A 131 -11.55 13.44 -28.55
N ILE A 132 -11.28 12.21 -28.99
CA ILE A 132 -10.06 11.88 -29.74
C ILE A 132 -9.95 12.73 -31.01
N LYS A 133 -11.02 12.89 -31.78
CA LYS A 133 -11.02 13.70 -33.00
C LYS A 133 -10.82 15.19 -32.75
N ARG A 134 -11.26 15.72 -31.61
CA ARG A 134 -10.98 17.13 -31.21
C ARG A 134 -9.51 17.35 -30.86
N LEU A 135 -8.93 16.39 -30.15
CA LEU A 135 -7.53 16.45 -29.70
C LEU A 135 -6.54 16.14 -30.84
N ALA A 136 -6.88 15.16 -31.67
CA ALA A 136 -6.05 14.64 -32.73
C ALA A 136 -6.91 14.21 -33.94
N PRO A 137 -7.29 15.15 -34.82
CA PRO A 137 -8.25 14.89 -35.90
C PRO A 137 -7.89 13.73 -36.83
N LYS A 138 -6.59 13.44 -36.99
CA LYS A 138 -6.08 12.35 -37.83
C LYS A 138 -5.76 11.07 -37.06
N ALA A 139 -5.92 11.05 -35.74
CA ALA A 139 -5.55 9.89 -34.90
C ALA A 139 -6.54 8.74 -35.09
N TYR A 140 -7.83 9.03 -35.10
CA TYR A 140 -8.87 8.02 -35.13
C TYR A 140 -9.22 7.57 -36.56
N ALA A 141 -9.19 6.25 -36.78
CA ALA A 141 -9.80 5.58 -37.90
C ALA A 141 -10.39 4.24 -37.41
N PRO A 142 -11.59 3.82 -37.86
CA PRO A 142 -12.27 2.62 -37.33
C PRO A 142 -11.44 1.34 -37.38
N ALA A 143 -10.60 1.17 -38.42
CA ALA A 143 -9.74 0.00 -38.59
C ALA A 143 -8.33 0.15 -37.97
N ARG A 144 -8.05 1.30 -37.34
CA ARG A 144 -6.72 1.55 -36.75
C ARG A 144 -6.62 0.87 -35.40
N LYS A 145 -5.49 0.20 -35.14
CA LYS A 145 -5.23 -0.43 -33.84
C LYS A 145 -5.27 0.61 -32.70
N PRO A 146 -5.89 0.30 -31.55
CA PRO A 146 -6.01 1.22 -30.41
C PRO A 146 -4.64 1.83 -29.99
N SER A 147 -3.58 1.04 -29.89
CA SER A 147 -2.23 1.55 -29.56
C SER A 147 -1.71 2.60 -30.55
N ARG A 148 -2.04 2.46 -31.84
CA ARG A 148 -1.67 3.45 -32.88
C ARG A 148 -2.52 4.72 -32.79
N ILE A 149 -3.78 4.60 -32.34
CA ILE A 149 -4.64 5.76 -32.09
C ILE A 149 -4.06 6.55 -30.90
N PHE A 150 -3.71 5.86 -29.81
CA PHE A 150 -3.13 6.48 -28.64
C PHE A 150 -1.77 7.13 -28.92
N LYS A 151 -0.90 6.45 -29.67
CA LYS A 151 0.40 7.04 -30.09
C LYS A 151 0.21 8.35 -30.88
N ALA A 152 -0.73 8.35 -31.83
CA ALA A 152 -1.02 9.56 -32.61
C ALA A 152 -1.59 10.69 -31.73
N LEU A 153 -2.41 10.36 -30.73
CA LEU A 153 -2.88 11.32 -29.73
C LEU A 153 -1.71 11.92 -28.93
N CYS A 154 -0.78 11.09 -28.46
CA CYS A 154 0.41 11.54 -27.73
C CYS A 154 1.32 12.46 -28.58
N VAL A 155 1.45 12.18 -29.87
CA VAL A 155 2.22 13.04 -30.82
C VAL A 155 1.57 14.42 -30.94
N GLU A 156 0.25 14.48 -31.16
CA GLU A 156 -0.47 15.74 -31.31
C GLU A 156 -0.48 16.57 -30.01
N LEU A 157 -0.47 15.90 -28.87
CA LEU A 157 -0.38 16.56 -27.54
C LEU A 157 1.06 16.90 -27.11
N GLY A 158 2.06 16.59 -27.96
CA GLY A 158 3.45 16.94 -27.71
C GLY A 158 4.16 16.17 -26.60
N VAL A 159 3.59 15.03 -26.16
CA VAL A 159 4.17 14.20 -25.07
C VAL A 159 4.96 12.99 -25.59
N ALA A 160 4.93 12.74 -26.90
CA ALA A 160 5.64 11.60 -27.50
C ALA A 160 7.14 11.89 -27.64
N ASP A 161 7.92 11.47 -26.65
CA ASP A 161 9.37 11.45 -26.72
C ASP A 161 9.87 10.15 -27.34
N GLU A 162 10.32 10.22 -28.60
CA GLU A 162 10.81 9.07 -29.37
C GLU A 162 12.29 8.73 -29.07
N THR A 163 12.93 9.42 -28.13
CA THR A 163 14.30 9.11 -27.72
C THR A 163 14.38 7.71 -27.13
N ALA A 164 15.35 6.94 -27.59
CA ALA A 164 15.52 5.57 -27.13
C ALA A 164 15.72 5.50 -25.61
N GLY A 165 14.88 4.72 -24.94
CA GLY A 165 14.89 4.56 -23.48
C GLY A 165 14.19 5.68 -22.70
N SER A 166 13.49 6.60 -23.37
CA SER A 166 12.69 7.64 -22.70
C SER A 166 11.58 7.03 -21.85
N GLU A 167 11.13 7.79 -20.85
CA GLU A 167 10.01 7.37 -20.01
C GLU A 167 8.73 7.15 -20.83
N PHE A 168 8.50 8.01 -21.82
CA PHE A 168 7.41 7.83 -22.77
C PHE A 168 7.47 6.47 -23.46
N GLN A 169 8.62 6.09 -24.02
CA GLN A 169 8.75 4.79 -24.69
C GLN A 169 8.49 3.62 -23.76
N ARG A 170 8.99 3.69 -22.51
CA ARG A 170 8.78 2.66 -21.49
C ARG A 170 7.30 2.53 -21.12
N LEU A 171 6.64 3.63 -20.83
CA LEU A 171 5.21 3.64 -20.44
C LEU A 171 4.31 3.26 -21.63
N PHE A 172 4.61 3.78 -22.83
CA PHE A 172 3.84 3.45 -24.04
C PHE A 172 3.97 1.97 -24.42
N ALA A 173 5.14 1.38 -24.26
CA ALA A 173 5.32 -0.06 -24.49
C ALA A 173 4.44 -0.89 -23.54
N GLN A 174 4.40 -0.53 -22.25
CA GLN A 174 3.52 -1.18 -21.27
C GLN A 174 2.03 -0.99 -21.63
N PHE A 175 1.62 0.22 -21.98
CA PHE A 175 0.26 0.52 -22.42
C PHE A 175 -0.15 -0.28 -23.67
N ALA A 176 0.71 -0.30 -24.68
CA ALA A 176 0.44 -1.03 -25.92
C ALA A 176 0.41 -2.55 -25.73
N ASP A 177 1.23 -3.07 -24.82
CA ASP A 177 1.24 -4.47 -24.44
C ASP A 177 -0.04 -4.87 -23.67
N GLU A 178 -0.50 -4.00 -22.77
CA GLU A 178 -1.72 -4.22 -21.97
C GLU A 178 -3.01 -4.21 -22.81
N LEU A 179 -3.07 -3.45 -23.88
CA LEU A 179 -4.22 -3.41 -24.79
C LEU A 179 -4.48 -4.72 -25.55
N ASN A 180 -3.55 -5.68 -25.51
CA ASN A 180 -3.67 -6.91 -26.28
C ASN A 180 -3.95 -8.10 -25.35
N SER A 181 -5.01 -8.84 -25.66
CA SER A 181 -5.18 -10.18 -25.09
C SER A 181 -4.06 -11.09 -25.60
N LYS A 182 -3.37 -11.75 -24.69
CA LYS A 182 -2.26 -12.64 -25.01
C LYS A 182 -2.36 -13.93 -24.20
N LYS A 183 -1.85 -15.02 -24.79
CA LYS A 183 -1.67 -16.26 -24.05
C LYS A 183 -0.37 -16.14 -23.25
N ILE A 184 -0.50 -16.24 -21.95
CA ILE A 184 0.61 -16.22 -21.00
C ILE A 184 0.76 -17.61 -20.42
N GLY A 185 1.98 -18.15 -20.52
CA GLY A 185 2.36 -19.37 -19.79
C GLY A 185 2.49 -19.07 -18.30
N PHE A 186 2.06 -19.99 -17.46
CA PHE A 186 2.27 -19.93 -16.02
C PHE A 186 2.64 -21.30 -15.48
N LYS A 187 3.24 -21.33 -14.29
CA LYS A 187 3.42 -22.55 -13.50
C LYS A 187 2.47 -22.54 -12.33
N MET A 188 1.73 -23.63 -12.18
CA MET A 188 0.84 -23.89 -11.08
C MET A 188 1.44 -24.97 -10.18
N PHE A 189 1.41 -24.72 -8.90
CA PHE A 189 1.88 -25.64 -7.88
C PHE A 189 0.68 -26.28 -7.19
N VAL A 190 0.63 -27.62 -7.18
CA VAL A 190 -0.33 -28.41 -6.42
C VAL A 190 0.44 -29.06 -5.29
N SER A 191 0.37 -28.47 -4.10
CA SER A 191 1.32 -28.76 -3.03
C SER A 191 0.68 -29.34 -1.79
N ILE A 192 1.37 -30.29 -1.20
CA ILE A 192 1.11 -30.85 0.13
C ILE A 192 2.18 -30.45 1.15
N ASN A 193 3.12 -29.58 0.76
CA ASN A 193 4.19 -29.09 1.62
C ASN A 193 3.63 -28.18 2.73
N PRO A 194 3.86 -28.50 4.02
CA PRO A 194 3.36 -27.69 5.14
C PRO A 194 3.83 -26.21 5.07
N ALA A 195 5.01 -25.95 4.55
CA ALA A 195 5.52 -24.60 4.36
C ALA A 195 4.61 -23.73 3.48
N HIS A 196 3.99 -24.32 2.46
CA HIS A 196 3.11 -23.57 1.56
C HIS A 196 1.74 -23.26 2.17
N PHE A 197 1.31 -24.03 3.18
CA PHE A 197 0.07 -23.73 3.93
C PHE A 197 0.30 -22.58 4.92
N ILE A 198 1.38 -22.60 5.69
CA ILE A 198 1.67 -21.52 6.64
C ILE A 198 2.00 -20.20 5.93
N THR A 199 2.50 -20.25 4.70
CA THR A 199 2.72 -19.06 3.84
C THR A 199 1.62 -18.86 2.80
N MET A 200 0.40 -19.33 3.05
CA MET A 200 -0.68 -19.25 2.06
C MET A 200 -1.14 -17.82 1.79
N SER A 201 -0.96 -16.89 2.73
CA SER A 201 -1.09 -15.45 2.53
C SER A 201 0.28 -14.81 2.38
N ASN A 202 0.40 -13.80 1.53
CA ASN A 202 1.65 -13.06 1.43
C ASN A 202 1.85 -12.19 2.68
N PRO A 203 3.10 -11.92 3.10
CA PRO A 203 3.37 -11.04 4.20
C PRO A 203 2.88 -9.61 3.90
N LYS A 204 2.38 -8.92 4.93
CA LYS A 204 1.98 -7.51 4.84
C LYS A 204 3.24 -6.64 4.90
N CYS A 205 3.96 -6.46 3.83
CA CYS A 205 5.19 -5.70 3.95
C CYS A 205 5.52 -4.80 2.78
N ASP A 206 4.69 -4.69 1.81
CA ASP A 206 5.12 -3.93 0.64
C ASP A 206 4.20 -2.78 0.30
N ASP A 207 4.80 -1.59 0.20
CA ASP A 207 4.26 -0.39 -0.45
C ASP A 207 3.86 -0.62 -1.92
N ARG A 208 4.01 -1.83 -2.44
CA ARG A 208 3.71 -2.20 -3.82
C ARG A 208 2.30 -2.74 -4.06
N GLY A 209 1.42 -2.66 -3.08
CA GLY A 209 -0.03 -2.68 -3.28
C GLY A 209 -0.66 -3.99 -3.75
N SER A 210 0.04 -5.12 -3.71
CA SER A 210 -0.49 -6.39 -4.19
C SER A 210 -0.33 -7.46 -3.13
N THR A 211 -1.20 -7.43 -2.14
CA THR A 211 -1.17 -8.42 -1.07
C THR A 211 -2.25 -9.46 -1.29
N LEU A 212 -1.84 -10.72 -1.40
CA LEU A 212 -2.73 -11.86 -1.27
C LEU A 212 -2.99 -12.09 0.23
N THR A 213 -3.76 -11.18 0.83
CA THR A 213 -4.16 -11.26 2.24
C THR A 213 -5.48 -12.01 2.40
N SER A 214 -5.68 -12.67 3.51
CA SER A 214 -6.96 -13.27 3.90
C SER A 214 -7.00 -13.51 5.39
N CYS A 215 -8.16 -13.98 5.87
CA CYS A 215 -8.36 -14.48 7.22
C CYS A 215 -7.44 -15.66 7.61
N HIS A 216 -6.75 -16.28 6.66
CA HIS A 216 -5.73 -17.32 6.87
C HIS A 216 -4.32 -16.71 6.72
N SER A 217 -4.04 -15.63 7.41
CA SER A 217 -2.70 -15.08 7.52
C SER A 217 -2.02 -15.62 8.77
N PHE A 218 -1.05 -16.49 8.61
CA PHE A 218 -0.37 -17.16 9.72
C PHE A 218 0.30 -16.16 10.68
N ASN A 219 0.83 -15.07 10.16
CA ASN A 219 1.52 -14.04 10.94
C ASN A 219 0.60 -12.92 11.44
N SER A 220 -0.68 -13.18 11.66
CA SER A 220 -1.63 -12.20 12.18
C SER A 220 -2.40 -12.77 13.35
N THR A 221 -2.38 -12.08 14.46
CA THR A 221 -3.21 -12.38 15.64
C THR A 221 -4.65 -11.89 15.49
N GLU A 222 -4.90 -10.97 14.55
CA GLU A 222 -6.22 -10.34 14.33
C GLU A 222 -7.28 -11.27 13.73
N TYR A 223 -6.90 -12.46 13.22
CA TYR A 223 -7.80 -13.33 12.47
C TYR A 223 -8.05 -14.65 13.17
N GLU A 224 -9.31 -14.91 13.51
CA GLU A 224 -9.79 -16.17 14.14
C GLU A 224 -9.44 -17.43 13.34
N TYR A 225 -9.12 -17.30 12.03
CA TYR A 225 -8.91 -18.42 11.12
C TYR A 225 -7.44 -18.71 10.78
N ASN A 226 -6.49 -18.09 11.46
CA ASN A 226 -5.06 -18.31 11.17
C ASN A 226 -4.57 -19.71 11.56
N ASN A 227 -5.21 -20.37 12.52
CA ASN A 227 -4.95 -21.77 12.86
C ASN A 227 -5.28 -22.73 11.70
N GLY A 228 -6.16 -22.34 10.77
CA GLY A 228 -6.49 -23.10 9.56
C GLY A 228 -5.27 -23.41 8.70
N CYS A 229 -4.24 -22.54 8.71
CA CYS A 229 -2.99 -22.80 7.97
C CYS A 229 -2.35 -24.12 8.39
N THR A 230 -2.22 -24.39 9.68
CA THR A 230 -1.66 -25.62 10.23
C THR A 230 -2.67 -26.78 10.19
N GLY A 231 -3.96 -26.48 10.36
CA GLY A 231 -5.04 -27.45 10.29
C GLY A 231 -5.15 -28.12 8.90
N TYR A 232 -5.11 -27.33 7.82
CA TYR A 232 -5.07 -27.87 6.45
C TYR A 232 -3.78 -28.64 6.16
N ALA A 233 -2.65 -28.20 6.70
CA ALA A 233 -1.38 -28.90 6.52
C ALA A 233 -1.39 -30.30 7.15
N ARG A 234 -2.16 -30.50 8.22
CA ARG A 234 -2.18 -31.72 9.05
C ARG A 234 -3.33 -32.67 8.76
N ASP A 235 -4.29 -32.31 7.92
CA ASP A 235 -5.32 -33.27 7.47
C ASP A 235 -4.81 -34.20 6.35
N ASP A 236 -5.56 -35.22 6.00
CA ASP A 236 -5.19 -36.23 5.01
C ASP A 236 -5.70 -35.95 3.60
N VAL A 237 -6.53 -34.92 3.42
CA VAL A 237 -7.25 -34.66 2.17
C VAL A 237 -6.89 -33.33 1.50
N SER A 238 -6.48 -32.30 2.28
CA SER A 238 -6.25 -30.96 1.74
C SER A 238 -4.90 -30.84 1.04
N PHE A 239 -4.90 -30.05 -0.03
CA PHE A 239 -3.70 -29.56 -0.70
C PHE A 239 -3.93 -28.15 -1.20
N ILE A 240 -2.85 -27.37 -1.27
CA ILE A 240 -2.90 -25.99 -1.73
C ILE A 240 -2.50 -25.89 -3.20
N VAL A 241 -3.29 -25.15 -3.97
CA VAL A 241 -3.00 -24.83 -5.37
C VAL A 241 -2.74 -23.35 -5.49
N PHE A 242 -1.61 -22.99 -6.06
CA PHE A 242 -1.20 -21.59 -6.19
C PHE A 242 -0.32 -21.34 -7.41
N THR A 243 -0.22 -20.08 -7.79
CA THR A 243 0.76 -19.55 -8.75
C THR A 243 1.59 -18.45 -8.11
N VAL A 244 2.75 -18.15 -8.68
CA VAL A 244 3.65 -17.08 -8.24
C VAL A 244 4.06 -16.23 -9.44
N ALA A 245 4.51 -15.00 -9.16
CA ALA A 245 4.91 -14.06 -10.19
C ALA A 245 6.15 -14.55 -10.96
N ASP A 246 7.15 -15.08 -10.25
CA ASP A 246 8.37 -15.67 -10.79
C ASP A 246 8.62 -17.03 -10.17
N PRO A 247 8.37 -18.11 -10.92
CA PRO A 247 8.50 -19.49 -10.40
C PRO A 247 9.95 -20.00 -10.38
N THR A 248 10.94 -19.21 -10.69
CA THR A 248 12.35 -19.62 -10.70
C THR A 248 13.03 -19.45 -9.35
N ASP A 249 12.45 -18.65 -8.47
CA ASP A 249 12.96 -18.36 -7.14
C ASP A 249 12.17 -19.11 -6.06
N ALA A 250 12.86 -19.87 -5.20
CA ALA A 250 12.24 -20.63 -4.12
C ALA A 250 11.61 -19.68 -3.07
N GLU A 251 12.20 -18.53 -2.82
CA GLU A 251 11.66 -17.51 -1.92
C GLU A 251 10.32 -16.98 -2.42
N THR A 252 10.18 -16.78 -3.73
CA THR A 252 8.94 -16.33 -4.36
C THR A 252 7.78 -17.31 -4.09
N LEU A 253 8.03 -18.60 -3.95
CA LEU A 253 7.00 -19.59 -3.62
C LEU A 253 6.39 -19.35 -2.24
N ASN A 254 7.14 -18.80 -1.30
CA ASN A 254 6.70 -18.57 0.07
C ASN A 254 5.99 -17.22 0.26
N ASN A 255 6.43 -16.17 -0.42
CA ASN A 255 5.99 -14.80 -0.10
C ASN A 255 5.35 -13.99 -1.25
N ARG A 256 5.35 -14.52 -2.48
CA ARG A 256 4.81 -13.81 -3.66
C ARG A 256 3.81 -14.63 -4.46
N LYS A 257 2.90 -15.29 -3.76
CA LYS A 257 1.79 -15.95 -4.44
C LYS A 257 0.89 -14.94 -5.12
N THR A 258 0.54 -15.20 -6.36
CA THR A 258 -0.39 -14.36 -7.15
C THR A 258 -1.83 -14.87 -7.08
N THR A 259 -1.99 -16.18 -6.90
CA THR A 259 -3.28 -16.82 -6.67
C THR A 259 -3.10 -17.96 -5.69
N ARG A 260 -4.17 -18.32 -4.98
CA ARG A 260 -4.23 -19.53 -4.17
C ARG A 260 -5.64 -20.06 -4.03
N GLN A 261 -5.75 -21.36 -3.80
CA GLN A 261 -7.00 -22.06 -3.53
C GLN A 261 -6.68 -23.35 -2.77
N ILE A 262 -7.51 -23.74 -1.82
CA ILE A 262 -7.41 -25.05 -1.17
C ILE A 262 -8.31 -26.02 -1.92
N PHE A 263 -7.79 -27.21 -2.15
CA PHE A 263 -8.51 -28.35 -2.67
C PHE A 263 -8.51 -29.46 -1.64
N ALA A 264 -9.50 -30.32 -1.70
CA ALA A 264 -9.58 -31.53 -0.88
C ALA A 264 -9.88 -32.73 -1.76
N TYR A 265 -9.09 -33.78 -1.59
CA TYR A 265 -9.24 -35.04 -2.28
C TYR A 265 -8.70 -36.19 -1.42
N ARG A 266 -9.48 -37.26 -1.28
CA ARG A 266 -8.99 -38.51 -0.69
C ARG A 266 -8.75 -39.50 -1.81
N PRO A 267 -7.55 -40.10 -1.94
CA PRO A 267 -7.25 -41.11 -2.95
C PRO A 267 -8.30 -42.20 -2.98
N GLY A 268 -8.81 -42.54 -4.15
CA GLY A 268 -9.86 -43.54 -4.36
C GLY A 268 -11.30 -43.09 -4.05
N SER A 269 -11.53 -41.87 -3.52
CA SER A 269 -12.88 -41.39 -3.23
C SER A 269 -13.67 -40.96 -4.48
N GLY A 270 -12.97 -40.56 -5.53
CA GLY A 270 -13.58 -39.96 -6.72
C GLY A 270 -14.18 -38.57 -6.48
N LEU A 271 -14.06 -38.01 -5.27
CA LEU A 271 -14.59 -36.73 -4.88
C LEU A 271 -13.45 -35.71 -4.71
N LEU A 272 -13.46 -34.68 -5.55
CA LEU A 272 -12.56 -33.52 -5.45
C LEU A 272 -13.38 -32.29 -5.15
N LEU A 273 -13.01 -31.56 -4.14
CA LEU A 273 -13.63 -30.29 -3.74
C LEU A 273 -12.62 -29.16 -3.84
N GLN A 274 -13.12 -27.93 -4.00
CA GLN A 274 -12.31 -26.74 -4.04
C GLN A 274 -12.94 -25.65 -3.17
N SER A 275 -12.10 -24.89 -2.46
CA SER A 275 -12.51 -23.70 -1.74
C SER A 275 -12.60 -22.49 -2.69
N ARG A 276 -12.96 -21.35 -2.15
CA ARG A 276 -12.89 -20.08 -2.87
C ARG A 276 -11.45 -19.76 -3.29
N MET A 277 -11.29 -19.25 -4.51
CA MET A 277 -10.01 -18.74 -4.99
C MET A 277 -9.74 -17.31 -4.53
N TYR A 278 -8.51 -17.03 -4.18
CA TYR A 278 -7.99 -15.70 -3.89
C TYR A 278 -6.91 -15.32 -4.91
N ASN A 279 -6.90 -14.05 -5.33
CA ASN A 279 -5.89 -13.50 -6.24
C ASN A 279 -5.43 -12.10 -5.81
N THR A 280 -4.27 -11.67 -6.33
CA THR A 280 -3.69 -10.35 -6.03
C THR A 280 -4.44 -9.19 -6.68
N SER A 281 -5.36 -9.44 -7.58
CA SER A 281 -6.15 -8.39 -8.27
C SER A 281 -7.30 -7.85 -7.43
N GLY A 282 -7.46 -8.31 -6.18
CA GLY A 282 -8.41 -7.77 -5.20
C GLY A 282 -9.90 -7.94 -5.54
N GLY A 283 -10.22 -8.59 -6.66
CA GLY A 283 -11.58 -8.75 -7.13
C GLY A 283 -12.07 -10.18 -7.16
N VAL A 284 -13.23 -10.43 -6.57
CA VAL A 284 -13.94 -11.72 -6.64
C VAL A 284 -14.27 -12.11 -8.10
N TYR A 285 -14.36 -11.13 -8.98
CA TYR A 285 -14.84 -11.29 -10.36
C TYR A 285 -13.79 -11.81 -11.36
N GLY A 286 -12.49 -11.59 -11.13
CA GLY A 286 -11.43 -12.17 -11.97
C GLY A 286 -11.00 -13.59 -11.57
N ALA A 287 -11.47 -14.06 -10.40
CA ALA A 287 -11.08 -15.35 -9.85
C ALA A 287 -11.85 -16.54 -10.48
N ALA A 288 -13.01 -16.32 -11.09
CA ALA A 288 -13.86 -17.40 -11.58
C ALA A 288 -13.24 -18.15 -12.76
N GLU A 289 -12.67 -17.43 -13.75
CA GLU A 289 -12.03 -18.06 -14.91
C GLU A 289 -10.73 -18.80 -14.53
N ASP A 290 -9.90 -18.19 -13.67
CA ASP A 290 -8.68 -18.82 -13.16
C ASP A 290 -9.03 -20.03 -12.27
N SER A 291 -10.05 -19.94 -11.44
CA SER A 291 -10.54 -21.05 -10.60
C SER A 291 -10.97 -22.25 -11.44
N LYS A 292 -11.72 -21.99 -12.53
CA LYS A 292 -12.10 -23.04 -13.48
C LYS A 292 -10.89 -23.68 -14.15
N LEU A 293 -9.95 -22.86 -14.62
CA LEU A 293 -8.72 -23.34 -15.26
C LEU A 293 -7.89 -24.23 -14.31
N TYR A 294 -7.72 -23.81 -13.07
CA TYR A 294 -6.96 -24.57 -12.08
C TYR A 294 -7.63 -25.89 -11.76
N ARG A 295 -8.93 -25.85 -11.58
CA ARG A 295 -9.76 -27.03 -11.39
C ARG A 295 -9.58 -28.05 -12.53
N ASP A 296 -9.70 -27.58 -13.79
CA ASP A 296 -9.56 -28.44 -14.96
C ASP A 296 -8.16 -29.06 -15.05
N LEU A 297 -7.12 -28.31 -14.66
CA LEU A 297 -5.73 -28.82 -14.61
C LEU A 297 -5.56 -29.85 -13.49
N VAL A 298 -6.02 -29.56 -12.28
CA VAL A 298 -5.94 -30.48 -11.12
C VAL A 298 -6.74 -31.76 -11.41
N GLN A 299 -7.95 -31.61 -11.93
CA GLN A 299 -8.81 -32.75 -12.29
C GLN A 299 -8.13 -33.66 -13.31
N ARG A 300 -7.55 -33.08 -14.35
CA ARG A 300 -6.86 -33.84 -15.39
C ARG A 300 -5.71 -34.66 -14.80
N GLU A 301 -4.90 -34.06 -13.93
CA GLU A 301 -3.77 -34.75 -13.30
C GLU A 301 -4.26 -35.90 -12.38
N ILE A 302 -5.20 -35.64 -11.47
CA ILE A 302 -5.70 -36.65 -10.54
C ILE A 302 -6.43 -37.78 -11.30
N SER A 303 -7.25 -37.44 -12.31
CA SER A 303 -7.94 -38.40 -13.15
C SER A 303 -6.95 -39.35 -13.86
N ALA A 304 -5.85 -38.81 -14.35
CA ALA A 304 -4.81 -39.61 -14.98
C ALA A 304 -4.09 -40.55 -13.99
N LEU A 305 -3.83 -40.04 -12.78
CA LEU A 305 -3.15 -40.83 -11.73
C LEU A 305 -4.00 -41.95 -11.13
N GLU A 306 -5.29 -41.69 -10.97
CA GLU A 306 -6.27 -42.66 -10.44
C GLU A 306 -6.85 -43.56 -11.54
N ASN A 307 -6.59 -43.27 -12.82
CA ASN A 307 -7.22 -43.93 -13.97
C ASN A 307 -8.77 -43.88 -13.90
N VAL A 308 -9.31 -42.74 -13.41
CA VAL A 308 -10.76 -42.49 -13.25
C VAL A 308 -11.18 -41.40 -14.23
N PRO A 309 -12.08 -41.67 -15.16
CA PRO A 309 -12.46 -40.69 -16.20
C PRO A 309 -13.27 -39.50 -15.67
N ASN A 310 -13.92 -39.63 -14.52
CA ASN A 310 -14.72 -38.59 -13.90
C ASN A 310 -14.54 -38.58 -12.39
N LEU A 311 -13.85 -37.59 -11.86
CA LEU A 311 -13.61 -37.43 -10.42
C LEU A 311 -14.79 -36.81 -9.65
N TRP A 312 -15.87 -36.49 -10.31
CA TRP A 312 -16.89 -35.59 -9.77
C TRP A 312 -18.26 -36.24 -9.62
N LYS A 313 -18.37 -37.53 -9.63
CA LYS A 313 -19.65 -38.17 -9.39
C LYS A 313 -19.98 -38.12 -7.91
N THR A 314 -20.85 -37.20 -7.54
CA THR A 314 -21.62 -37.35 -6.33
C THR A 314 -22.42 -38.65 -6.45
N THR A 315 -22.17 -39.60 -5.56
CA THR A 315 -22.91 -40.86 -5.53
C THR A 315 -24.31 -40.71 -4.95
N SER A 316 -24.70 -39.53 -4.45
CA SER A 316 -26.03 -39.32 -3.89
C SER A 316 -26.98 -38.77 -4.95
N SER A 317 -27.96 -39.59 -5.31
CA SER A 317 -29.13 -39.22 -6.11
C SER A 317 -30.09 -38.27 -5.38
N THR A 318 -29.81 -37.86 -4.15
CA THR A 318 -30.76 -37.16 -3.26
C THR A 318 -30.54 -35.66 -3.16
N GLY A 319 -29.61 -35.11 -3.87
CA GLY A 319 -29.51 -33.63 -4.00
C GLY A 319 -29.14 -32.86 -2.71
N ASP A 320 -28.92 -33.51 -1.59
CA ASP A 320 -28.46 -32.86 -0.37
C ASP A 320 -26.93 -32.83 -0.37
N ARG A 321 -26.40 -31.65 -0.69
CA ARG A 321 -24.99 -31.37 -0.98
C ARG A 321 -24.20 -30.98 0.27
N ARG A 322 -24.86 -30.95 1.42
CA ARG A 322 -24.31 -30.51 2.72
C ARG A 322 -23.41 -31.56 3.34
N ASP A 323 -23.47 -32.81 2.89
CA ASP A 323 -22.80 -33.95 3.49
C ASP A 323 -21.44 -34.29 2.84
N LEU A 324 -20.93 -33.46 1.95
CA LEU A 324 -19.70 -33.73 1.20
C LEU A 324 -18.44 -33.27 1.94
N VAL A 325 -18.55 -32.33 2.87
CA VAL A 325 -17.44 -31.78 3.63
C VAL A 325 -17.84 -31.71 5.10
N CYS A 326 -17.09 -32.40 5.95
CA CYS A 326 -17.06 -32.14 7.39
C CYS A 326 -15.88 -31.26 7.71
N VAL A 327 -16.14 -30.23 8.51
CA VAL A 327 -15.08 -29.41 9.11
C VAL A 327 -14.99 -29.81 10.58
N GLY A 328 -13.79 -30.18 11.02
CA GLY A 328 -13.56 -30.58 12.40
C GLY A 328 -13.96 -29.48 13.41
N GLU A 329 -14.45 -29.87 14.59
CA GLU A 329 -14.71 -28.95 15.67
C GLU A 329 -13.45 -28.17 16.02
N GLY A 330 -13.57 -26.84 16.20
CA GLY A 330 -12.43 -25.95 16.50
C GLY A 330 -11.48 -25.67 15.32
N PHE A 331 -11.83 -26.09 14.11
CA PHE A 331 -11.03 -25.80 12.93
C PHE A 331 -11.49 -24.47 12.27
N GLY A 332 -10.62 -23.47 12.26
CA GLY A 332 -10.82 -22.21 11.54
C GLY A 332 -10.46 -22.33 10.06
N GLY A 333 -11.33 -22.94 9.27
CA GLY A 333 -11.09 -23.14 7.85
C GLY A 333 -12.12 -22.47 6.94
N TYR A 334 -11.96 -22.64 5.62
CA TYR A 334 -12.93 -22.15 4.67
C TYR A 334 -14.27 -22.87 4.79
N HIS A 335 -15.34 -22.10 4.83
CA HIS A 335 -16.71 -22.62 4.82
C HIS A 335 -17.29 -22.69 3.41
N ASP A 336 -16.63 -22.09 2.42
CA ASP A 336 -17.08 -21.97 1.04
C ASP A 336 -16.43 -23.05 0.17
N TRP A 337 -17.08 -24.20 0.05
CA TRP A 337 -16.61 -25.29 -0.80
C TRP A 337 -17.53 -25.46 -2.00
N THR A 338 -17.00 -25.90 -3.12
CA THR A 338 -17.72 -26.18 -4.35
C THR A 338 -17.14 -27.42 -5.05
N TYR A 339 -17.88 -27.97 -5.96
CA TYR A 339 -17.41 -29.01 -6.87
C TYR A 339 -17.75 -28.62 -8.32
N PRO A 340 -17.08 -29.16 -9.34
CA PRO A 340 -17.09 -28.65 -10.70
C PRO A 340 -18.43 -28.49 -11.40
N ASP A 341 -19.33 -29.42 -11.20
CA ASP A 341 -20.62 -29.44 -11.91
C ASP A 341 -21.67 -28.59 -11.19
N PHE A 342 -21.25 -27.73 -10.27
CA PHE A 342 -22.14 -26.95 -9.45
C PHE A 342 -21.77 -25.46 -9.47
N ASP A 343 -22.70 -24.62 -9.94
CA ASP A 343 -22.54 -23.15 -9.96
C ASP A 343 -22.85 -22.47 -8.61
N GLY A 344 -22.98 -23.23 -7.53
CA GLY A 344 -23.29 -22.71 -6.20
C GLY A 344 -22.21 -22.99 -5.17
N HIS A 345 -22.33 -22.34 -3.99
CA HIS A 345 -21.49 -22.62 -2.85
C HIS A 345 -22.09 -23.73 -2.00
N ILE A 346 -21.27 -24.70 -1.62
CA ILE A 346 -21.60 -25.64 -0.55
C ILE A 346 -21.17 -24.98 0.75
N SER A 347 -22.14 -24.54 1.54
CA SER A 347 -21.86 -24.08 2.89
C SER A 347 -21.50 -25.30 3.75
N THR A 348 -20.30 -25.34 4.27
CA THR A 348 -19.92 -26.34 5.26
C THR A 348 -20.69 -26.05 6.53
N ARG A 349 -21.59 -26.95 6.95
CA ARG A 349 -22.11 -26.95 8.31
C ARG A 349 -21.27 -27.91 9.15
N VAL A 350 -20.97 -27.48 10.33
CA VAL A 350 -20.48 -28.33 11.41
C VAL A 350 -21.66 -29.19 11.89
N ASP A 351 -22.01 -30.22 11.13
CA ASP A 351 -22.99 -31.21 11.55
C ASP A 351 -22.38 -32.56 11.25
N PHE A 352 -22.00 -33.23 12.31
CA PHE A 352 -21.51 -34.60 12.29
C PHE A 352 -22.65 -35.59 11.96
N ASP A 353 -23.01 -35.70 10.68
CA ASP A 353 -23.82 -36.82 10.26
C ASP A 353 -22.90 -38.01 9.90
N GLN A 354 -22.90 -39.01 10.76
CA GLN A 354 -22.03 -40.20 10.68
C GLN A 354 -22.36 -41.11 9.50
N ASN A 355 -23.30 -40.78 8.63
CA ASN A 355 -23.79 -41.68 7.59
C ASN A 355 -23.30 -41.37 6.16
N ALA A 356 -22.71 -40.20 5.93
CA ALA A 356 -22.04 -39.90 4.68
C ALA A 356 -20.55 -40.27 4.78
N ASN A 357 -19.87 -40.44 3.68
CA ASN A 357 -18.42 -40.60 3.64
C ASN A 357 -17.75 -39.30 3.17
N PRO A 358 -17.92 -38.18 3.94
CA PRO A 358 -17.45 -36.87 3.56
C PRO A 358 -15.94 -36.80 3.57
N LEU A 359 -15.41 -35.77 2.95
CA LEU A 359 -14.02 -35.40 3.15
C LEU A 359 -13.91 -34.62 4.47
N ASP A 360 -13.19 -35.15 5.43
CA ASP A 360 -12.87 -34.46 6.67
C ASP A 360 -11.75 -33.49 6.39
N VAL A 361 -12.10 -32.18 6.35
CA VAL A 361 -11.17 -31.13 5.97
C VAL A 361 -10.72 -30.41 7.21
N GLY A 362 -9.41 -30.35 7.38
CA GLY A 362 -8.76 -29.66 8.49
C GLY A 362 -8.74 -30.46 9.79
N THR A 363 -7.86 -30.05 10.66
CA THR A 363 -7.72 -30.51 12.04
C THR A 363 -7.51 -29.32 12.94
N TRP A 364 -7.40 -29.52 14.24
CA TRP A 364 -6.97 -28.50 15.17
C TRP A 364 -5.65 -27.87 14.72
N GLY A 365 -5.54 -26.55 14.90
CA GLY A 365 -4.29 -25.84 14.67
C GLY A 365 -3.20 -26.23 15.65
N LEU A 366 -2.01 -25.69 15.47
CA LEU A 366 -0.88 -25.86 16.39
C LEU A 366 -0.46 -24.53 16.98
N CYS A 367 -0.24 -24.54 18.29
CA CYS A 367 0.39 -23.41 18.98
C CYS A 367 1.84 -23.24 18.52
N VAL A 368 2.19 -22.07 18.04
CA VAL A 368 3.54 -21.75 17.52
C VAL A 368 4.63 -21.87 18.56
N MET A 369 4.31 -21.67 19.85
CA MET A 369 5.28 -21.71 20.95
C MET A 369 5.53 -23.09 21.50
N CYS A 370 4.48 -23.84 21.83
CA CYS A 370 4.62 -25.12 22.50
C CYS A 370 4.33 -26.33 21.61
N GLY A 371 3.72 -26.13 20.42
CA GLY A 371 3.33 -27.18 19.48
C GLY A 371 2.13 -28.00 19.94
N CYS A 372 1.39 -27.60 20.98
CA CYS A 372 0.14 -28.23 21.36
C CYS A 372 -0.99 -27.86 20.37
N GLU A 373 -2.09 -28.60 20.41
CA GLU A 373 -3.25 -28.30 19.59
C GLU A 373 -4.00 -27.09 20.12
N THR A 374 -4.50 -26.23 19.22
CA THR A 374 -5.32 -25.07 19.53
C THR A 374 -6.54 -25.00 18.62
N SER A 375 -7.69 -24.65 19.21
CA SER A 375 -8.95 -24.48 18.49
C SER A 375 -9.10 -23.09 17.88
N HIS A 376 -8.42 -22.08 18.40
CA HIS A 376 -8.51 -20.69 17.99
C HIS A 376 -7.12 -20.08 17.90
N GLY A 377 -6.90 -19.29 16.86
CA GLY A 377 -5.64 -18.59 16.69
C GLY A 377 -4.42 -19.50 16.52
N VAL A 378 -3.26 -18.90 16.69
CA VAL A 378 -1.94 -19.56 16.59
C VAL A 378 -1.30 -19.82 17.97
N TYR A 379 -1.96 -19.46 19.05
CA TYR A 379 -1.53 -19.70 20.42
C TYR A 379 -2.57 -20.57 21.16
N CYS A 380 -2.14 -21.40 22.09
CA CYS A 380 -3.03 -22.02 23.07
C CYS A 380 -3.23 -21.09 24.27
N GLU A 381 -4.20 -21.39 25.14
CA GLU A 381 -4.52 -20.54 26.31
C GLU A 381 -3.30 -20.24 27.20
N ASP A 382 -2.39 -21.19 27.35
CA ASP A 382 -1.19 -21.03 28.19
C ASP A 382 -0.09 -20.19 27.52
N CYS A 383 -0.13 -20.06 26.19
CA CYS A 383 0.90 -19.38 25.41
C CYS A 383 0.41 -18.08 24.79
N ASP A 384 -0.87 -17.79 24.89
CA ASP A 384 -1.46 -16.58 24.32
C ASP A 384 -0.84 -15.33 24.95
N PRO A 385 -0.23 -14.45 24.14
CA PRO A 385 0.33 -13.20 24.66
C PRO A 385 -0.69 -12.33 25.41
N GLU A 386 -1.97 -12.37 25.00
CA GLU A 386 -3.05 -11.63 25.68
C GLU A 386 -3.33 -12.17 27.09
N ASN A 387 -3.01 -13.43 27.36
CA ASN A 387 -3.15 -14.06 28.69
C ASN A 387 -1.87 -13.94 29.54
N ARG A 388 -0.82 -13.33 29.01
CA ARG A 388 0.40 -13.04 29.76
C ARG A 388 0.30 -11.63 30.34
N ASP A 389 0.81 -11.47 31.57
CA ASP A 389 1.01 -10.14 32.17
C ASP A 389 2.11 -9.32 31.47
N THR A 390 2.70 -9.86 30.39
CA THR A 390 3.77 -9.23 29.60
C THR A 390 3.34 -9.00 28.17
N GLU A 391 3.70 -7.87 27.61
CA GLU A 391 3.46 -7.50 26.22
C GLU A 391 4.80 -7.35 25.47
N MET A 392 4.78 -7.54 24.14
CA MET A 392 5.99 -7.47 23.33
C MET A 392 6.34 -6.03 22.95
N CYS A 393 7.58 -5.65 23.17
CA CYS A 393 8.12 -4.37 22.73
C CYS A 393 8.26 -4.34 21.20
N ASP A 394 7.71 -3.30 20.55
CA ASP A 394 7.74 -3.16 19.09
C ASP A 394 9.14 -2.86 18.52
N ASP A 395 10.09 -2.40 19.33
CA ASP A 395 11.46 -2.09 18.91
C ASP A 395 12.42 -3.26 19.07
N CYS A 396 12.48 -3.86 20.28
CA CYS A 396 13.44 -4.94 20.56
C CYS A 396 12.83 -6.33 20.47
N GLU A 397 11.51 -6.43 20.29
CA GLU A 397 10.76 -7.70 20.20
C GLU A 397 10.87 -8.56 21.49
N GLU A 398 11.25 -7.96 22.62
CA GLU A 398 11.26 -8.63 23.94
C GLU A 398 9.94 -8.40 24.68
N TYR A 399 9.53 -9.38 25.49
CA TYR A 399 8.30 -9.30 26.31
C TYR A 399 8.59 -8.64 27.63
N GLU A 400 7.85 -7.58 27.96
CA GLU A 400 7.99 -6.78 29.18
C GLU A 400 6.63 -6.61 29.88
N GLU A 401 6.69 -6.43 31.21
CA GLU A 401 5.48 -6.20 32.02
C GLU A 401 4.88 -4.82 31.80
N GLU A 402 5.68 -3.85 31.39
CA GLU A 402 5.26 -2.47 31.16
C GLU A 402 5.80 -1.96 29.82
N LEU A 403 4.91 -1.47 28.98
CA LEU A 403 5.24 -0.82 27.72
C LEU A 403 4.72 0.62 27.70
N PHE A 404 5.46 1.47 27.00
CA PHE A 404 5.17 2.88 26.85
C PHE A 404 4.74 3.19 25.42
N ASP A 405 3.68 3.98 25.29
CA ASP A 405 3.23 4.46 24.01
C ASP A 405 4.17 5.56 23.51
N VAL A 406 4.72 5.39 22.32
CA VAL A 406 5.63 6.34 21.66
C VAL A 406 5.26 6.50 20.19
N ARG A 407 5.71 7.59 19.57
CA ARG A 407 5.56 7.79 18.12
C ARG A 407 6.86 7.47 17.41
N ASN A 408 6.79 6.54 16.45
CA ASN A 408 7.94 6.22 15.61
C ASN A 408 8.23 7.35 14.58
N SER A 409 9.33 7.25 13.82
CA SER A 409 9.74 8.21 12.78
C SER A 409 8.69 8.44 11.67
N ARG A 410 7.60 7.66 11.63
CA ARG A 410 6.48 7.84 10.71
C ARG A 410 5.27 8.50 11.36
N GLY A 411 5.37 8.82 12.65
CA GLY A 411 4.27 9.36 13.43
C GLY A 411 3.22 8.33 13.86
N GLU A 412 3.49 7.02 13.69
CA GLU A 412 2.59 5.95 14.10
C GLU A 412 2.80 5.62 15.58
N TRP A 413 1.72 5.32 16.31
CA TRP A 413 1.81 4.85 17.67
C TRP A 413 2.33 3.41 17.71
N ILE A 414 3.34 3.17 18.54
CA ILE A 414 3.89 1.86 18.86
C ILE A 414 4.14 1.76 20.36
N ARG A 415 4.32 0.52 20.85
CA ARG A 415 4.52 0.26 22.28
C ARG A 415 5.91 -0.31 22.51
N VAL A 416 6.71 0.37 23.32
CA VAL A 416 8.11 0.02 23.55
C VAL A 416 8.42 -0.14 25.03
N CYS A 417 9.37 -1.00 25.36
CA CYS A 417 9.87 -1.14 26.72
C CYS A 417 10.64 0.11 27.18
N GLU A 418 10.84 0.25 28.47
CA GLU A 418 11.52 1.40 29.08
C GLU A 418 12.91 1.64 28.46
N ARG A 419 13.69 0.58 28.26
CA ARG A 419 15.01 0.67 27.63
C ARG A 419 14.95 1.26 26.22
N CYS A 420 14.06 0.75 25.36
CA CYS A 420 13.89 1.25 23.99
C CYS A 420 13.38 2.68 23.98
N ARG A 421 12.46 3.04 24.90
CA ARG A 421 12.00 4.42 25.07
C ARG A 421 13.15 5.35 25.39
N ASP A 422 13.96 5.01 26.35
CA ASP A 422 15.06 5.88 26.83
C ASP A 422 16.22 5.99 25.81
N GLU A 423 16.44 4.96 24.99
CA GLU A 423 17.50 4.95 23.98
C GLU A 423 17.08 5.61 22.66
N ASN A 424 15.82 5.44 22.23
CA ASN A 424 15.41 5.75 20.85
C ASN A 424 14.38 6.89 20.75
N TYR A 425 13.84 7.36 21.89
CA TYR A 425 12.75 8.35 21.88
C TYR A 425 13.06 9.51 22.83
N THR A 426 12.61 10.68 22.43
CA THR A 426 12.74 11.91 23.22
C THR A 426 11.34 12.45 23.54
N TYR A 427 11.18 12.95 24.76
CA TYR A 427 9.92 13.56 25.21
C TYR A 427 9.75 14.95 24.61
N CYS A 428 8.65 15.21 23.94
CA CYS A 428 8.34 16.53 23.40
C CYS A 428 7.74 17.43 24.51
N ASP A 429 8.41 18.53 24.83
CA ASP A 429 7.98 19.48 25.84
C ASP A 429 6.68 20.25 25.50
N VAL A 430 6.21 20.14 24.24
CA VAL A 430 5.01 20.84 23.77
C VAL A 430 3.78 19.94 23.84
N CYS A 431 3.80 18.75 23.24
CA CYS A 431 2.63 17.86 23.26
C CYS A 431 2.63 16.88 24.43
N GLY A 432 3.76 16.66 25.11
CA GLY A 432 3.85 15.72 26.22
C GLY A 432 3.91 14.25 25.80
N GLU A 433 4.31 13.96 24.55
CA GLU A 433 4.44 12.62 23.99
C GLU A 433 5.89 12.31 23.66
N TYR A 434 6.25 11.00 23.67
CA TYR A 434 7.56 10.54 23.21
C TYR A 434 7.56 10.35 21.71
N HIS A 435 8.56 10.88 21.05
CA HIS A 435 8.78 10.79 19.60
C HIS A 435 10.16 10.22 19.30
N ALA A 436 10.31 9.54 18.17
CA ALA A 436 11.60 9.05 17.71
C ALA A 436 12.65 10.20 17.68
N ASN A 437 13.86 9.91 18.10
CA ASN A 437 14.92 10.92 18.25
C ASN A 437 15.20 11.72 16.98
N ASP A 438 15.01 11.12 15.80
CA ASP A 438 15.15 11.76 14.49
C ASP A 438 13.99 12.69 14.09
N SER A 439 12.93 12.72 14.89
CA SER A 439 11.71 13.53 14.68
C SER A 439 11.54 14.59 15.77
N VAL A 440 12.60 14.89 16.53
CA VAL A 440 12.60 15.90 17.61
C VAL A 440 13.73 16.89 17.37
N ASN A 441 13.40 18.17 17.53
CA ASN A 441 14.32 19.29 17.37
C ASN A 441 14.54 20.00 18.71
N TYR A 442 15.75 20.44 18.98
CA TYR A 442 16.05 21.21 20.19
C TYR A 442 15.98 22.70 19.88
N ILE A 443 14.96 23.39 20.44
CA ILE A 443 14.65 24.78 20.15
C ILE A 443 14.39 25.52 21.47
N ASP A 444 15.07 26.62 21.71
CA ASP A 444 14.96 27.48 22.89
C ASP A 444 15.05 26.71 24.23
N GLY A 445 15.93 25.71 24.30
CA GLY A 445 16.12 24.92 25.50
C GLY A 445 15.07 23.85 25.72
N ARG A 446 14.26 23.49 24.69
CA ARG A 446 13.17 22.51 24.73
C ARG A 446 13.29 21.50 23.60
N ASP A 447 12.84 20.31 23.85
CA ASP A 447 12.68 19.29 22.84
C ASP A 447 11.30 19.39 22.19
N VAL A 448 11.25 19.62 20.89
CA VAL A 448 10.01 19.87 20.13
C VAL A 448 9.91 18.90 18.96
N CYS A 449 8.84 18.11 18.89
CA CYS A 449 8.64 17.20 17.76
C CYS A 449 8.25 17.95 16.47
N ASP A 450 8.50 17.34 15.32
CA ASP A 450 8.25 17.92 14.00
C ASP A 450 6.81 18.43 13.80
N SER A 451 5.84 17.70 14.40
CA SER A 451 4.44 18.11 14.35
C SER A 451 4.19 19.40 15.13
N CYS A 452 4.73 19.48 16.36
CA CYS A 452 4.62 20.69 17.17
C CYS A 452 5.43 21.84 16.59
N LEU A 453 6.59 21.54 16.00
CA LEU A 453 7.39 22.52 15.29
C LEU A 453 6.57 23.17 14.18
N SER A 454 5.97 22.36 13.31
CA SER A 454 5.17 22.87 12.18
C SER A 454 3.89 23.57 12.61
N GLU A 455 3.32 23.23 13.76
CA GLU A 455 2.04 23.81 14.24
C GLU A 455 2.25 25.11 15.03
N TYR A 456 3.24 25.15 15.92
CA TYR A 456 3.38 26.24 16.90
C TYR A 456 4.60 27.13 16.71
N TYR A 457 5.51 26.78 15.81
CA TYR A 457 6.74 27.53 15.58
C TYR A 457 6.81 28.02 14.15
N GLU A 458 7.58 29.07 13.94
CA GLU A 458 7.88 29.65 12.63
C GLU A 458 9.35 30.01 12.56
N GLU A 459 9.97 29.85 11.41
CA GLU A 459 11.36 30.25 11.17
C GLU A 459 11.44 31.76 11.01
N CYS A 460 12.29 32.40 11.78
CA CYS A 460 12.59 33.82 11.59
C CYS A 460 13.40 34.00 10.31
N GLU A 461 12.88 34.79 9.37
CA GLU A 461 13.53 34.95 8.07
C GLU A 461 14.81 35.79 8.14
N GLU A 462 15.11 36.46 9.29
CA GLU A 462 16.35 37.19 9.51
C GLU A 462 17.46 36.34 10.14
N CYS A 463 17.17 35.67 11.24
CA CYS A 463 18.21 34.84 11.92
C CYS A 463 18.20 33.38 11.49
N GLY A 464 17.13 32.89 10.88
CA GLY A 464 16.98 31.48 10.48
C GLY A 464 16.71 30.52 11.65
N GLU A 465 16.39 31.04 12.84
CA GLU A 465 16.05 30.23 14.00
C GLU A 465 14.52 30.13 14.17
N TYR A 466 14.06 29.00 14.76
CA TYR A 466 12.64 28.78 15.01
C TYR A 466 12.19 29.42 16.32
N HIS A 467 11.13 30.19 16.28
CA HIS A 467 10.52 30.84 17.43
C HIS A 467 9.02 30.49 17.48
N ARG A 468 8.37 30.68 18.62
CA ARG A 468 6.93 30.49 18.70
C ARG A 468 6.21 31.47 17.81
N ARG A 469 5.16 30.99 17.12
CA ARG A 469 4.34 31.85 16.25
C ARG A 469 3.74 33.05 16.98
N GLU A 470 3.44 32.91 18.28
CA GLU A 470 2.93 34.01 19.11
C GLU A 470 3.96 35.11 19.39
N ASP A 471 5.25 34.78 19.24
CA ASP A 471 6.40 35.70 19.46
C ASP A 471 6.97 36.17 18.11
N MET A 472 6.23 35.95 17.00
CA MET A 472 6.64 36.34 15.66
C MET A 472 5.83 37.54 15.18
N HIS A 473 6.50 38.46 14.51
CA HIS A 473 5.91 39.65 13.98
C HIS A 473 5.92 39.62 12.45
N LEU A 474 4.78 39.98 11.86
CA LEU A 474 4.71 40.17 10.43
C LEU A 474 5.31 41.56 10.10
N ALA A 475 6.32 41.56 9.28
CA ALA A 475 7.03 42.77 8.86
C ALA A 475 7.25 42.77 7.34
N HIS A 476 7.73 43.89 6.84
CA HIS A 476 8.11 44.03 5.43
C HIS A 476 9.61 44.25 5.29
N ASN A 477 10.23 43.52 4.37
CA ASN A 477 11.62 43.72 3.94
C ASN A 477 11.58 43.92 2.41
N GLY A 478 11.70 45.13 1.98
CA GLY A 478 11.38 45.56 0.62
C GLY A 478 9.88 45.42 0.32
N SER A 479 9.57 44.70 -0.77
CA SER A 479 8.18 44.41 -1.17
C SER A 479 7.68 43.03 -0.66
N ARG A 480 8.45 42.38 0.20
CA ARG A 480 8.16 41.02 0.71
C ARG A 480 7.70 41.09 2.15
N GLU A 481 6.62 40.38 2.47
CA GLU A 481 6.22 40.11 3.84
C GLU A 481 7.15 39.01 4.42
N VAL A 482 7.66 39.23 5.63
CA VAL A 482 8.56 38.36 6.37
C VAL A 482 8.09 38.21 7.81
N TYR A 483 8.36 37.07 8.39
CA TYR A 483 8.14 36.84 9.81
C TYR A 483 9.46 37.01 10.56
N VAL A 484 9.48 37.86 11.57
CA VAL A 484 10.66 38.19 12.38
C VAL A 484 10.40 37.96 13.87
N CYS A 485 11.41 37.44 14.59
CA CYS A 485 11.34 37.23 16.03
C CYS A 485 11.58 38.54 16.80
N ASP A 486 11.26 38.52 18.11
CA ASP A 486 11.46 39.71 19.00
C ASP A 486 12.90 40.23 18.98
N ASP A 487 13.91 39.34 18.94
CA ASP A 487 15.31 39.76 18.93
C ASP A 487 15.74 40.43 17.63
N CYS A 488 15.11 40.09 16.50
CA CYS A 488 15.36 40.70 15.21
C CYS A 488 14.53 41.96 14.98
N MET A 489 13.54 42.22 15.83
CA MET A 489 12.66 43.40 15.74
C MET A 489 13.38 44.72 15.90
N ASP A 490 14.56 44.75 16.53
CA ASP A 490 15.35 45.95 16.76
C ASP A 490 15.74 46.67 15.44
N ASP A 491 15.79 45.95 14.33
CA ASP A 491 16.10 46.46 13.00
C ASP A 491 14.85 46.89 12.21
N TYR A 492 13.65 46.78 12.81
CA TYR A 492 12.37 47.08 12.18
C TYR A 492 11.68 48.27 12.85
N TYR A 493 10.98 49.09 12.06
CA TYR A 493 10.32 50.30 12.49
C TYR A 493 8.86 50.32 12.05
N ILE A 494 7.98 50.81 12.92
CA ILE A 494 6.57 50.98 12.59
C ILE A 494 6.43 52.23 11.71
N CYS A 495 5.77 52.10 10.58
CA CYS A 495 5.39 53.24 9.76
C CYS A 495 4.24 54.00 10.43
N ASP A 496 4.47 55.23 10.87
CA ASP A 496 3.47 56.08 11.54
C ASP A 496 2.23 56.45 10.68
N ARG A 497 2.21 55.99 9.41
CA ARG A 497 1.10 56.24 8.51
C ARG A 497 0.22 55.02 8.24
N CYS A 498 0.79 53.84 8.01
CA CYS A 498 0.05 52.64 7.73
C CYS A 498 0.00 51.67 8.92
N ASP A 499 0.71 51.95 10.00
CA ASP A 499 0.84 51.13 11.21
C ASP A 499 1.43 49.73 10.95
N GLU A 500 2.10 49.53 9.82
CA GLU A 500 2.80 48.29 9.46
C GLU A 500 4.29 48.40 9.76
N LEU A 501 4.94 47.27 9.92
CA LEU A 501 6.33 47.12 10.33
C LEU A 501 7.25 46.94 9.13
N TYR A 502 8.33 47.72 9.04
CA TYR A 502 9.27 47.70 7.91
C TYR A 502 10.71 47.65 8.38
N HIS A 503 11.57 46.95 7.63
CA HIS A 503 13.01 46.95 7.87
C HIS A 503 13.57 48.38 7.80
N GLY A 504 14.59 48.69 8.59
CA GLY A 504 15.17 50.03 8.69
C GLY A 504 15.67 50.62 7.38
N ASP A 505 16.06 49.78 6.41
CA ASP A 505 16.47 50.21 5.07
C ASP A 505 15.28 50.67 4.18
N ASP A 506 14.04 50.29 4.53
CA ASP A 506 12.82 50.57 3.79
C ASP A 506 11.97 51.67 4.43
N VAL A 507 12.54 52.39 5.39
CA VAL A 507 11.86 53.51 6.06
C VAL A 507 12.63 54.80 5.92
N GLN A 508 11.89 55.90 5.94
CA GLN A 508 12.44 57.26 5.85
C GLN A 508 11.90 58.13 6.98
N THR A 509 12.69 59.09 7.39
CA THR A 509 12.28 60.06 8.37
C THR A 509 11.45 61.16 7.71
N LEU A 510 10.22 61.38 8.19
CA LEU A 510 9.34 62.46 7.74
C LEU A 510 9.26 63.55 8.80
N HIS A 511 9.55 64.79 8.40
CA HIS A 511 9.33 65.98 9.22
C HIS A 511 7.94 66.52 8.97
N LYS A 512 7.04 66.41 9.96
CA LYS A 512 5.67 66.91 9.87
C LYS A 512 5.57 68.42 10.01
N ALA A 513 4.50 69.00 9.46
CA ALA A 513 4.23 70.48 9.51
C ALA A 513 4.14 71.02 10.93
N ASP A 514 3.72 70.27 11.92
CA ASP A 514 3.66 70.62 13.34
C ASP A 514 5.01 70.64 14.06
N GLY A 515 6.04 70.08 13.41
CA GLY A 515 7.40 69.96 13.93
C GLY A 515 7.75 68.64 14.49
N ASP A 516 6.83 67.67 14.50
CA ASP A 516 7.09 66.26 14.87
C ASP A 516 7.90 65.55 13.79
N VAL A 517 8.72 64.59 14.23
CA VAL A 517 9.53 63.76 13.36
C VAL A 517 9.04 62.34 13.51
N VAL A 518 8.64 61.70 12.42
CA VAL A 518 8.04 60.36 12.39
C VAL A 518 8.71 59.51 11.34
N THR A 519 8.54 58.21 11.45
CA THR A 519 9.06 57.21 10.50
C THR A 519 7.97 56.81 9.51
N VAL A 520 8.27 56.79 8.23
CA VAL A 520 7.33 56.33 7.18
C VAL A 520 8.02 55.35 6.25
N CYS A 521 7.30 54.30 5.79
CA CYS A 521 7.82 53.37 4.81
C CYS A 521 7.95 54.05 3.42
N ASP A 522 8.75 53.47 2.55
CA ASP A 522 9.03 53.98 1.21
C ASP A 522 7.77 54.21 0.36
N ASP A 523 6.75 53.38 0.49
CA ASP A 523 5.48 53.55 -0.22
C ASP A 523 4.67 54.73 0.32
N CYS A 524 4.65 54.90 1.64
CA CYS A 524 4.03 56.06 2.28
C CYS A 524 4.83 57.35 2.01
N ALA A 525 6.17 57.24 1.95
CA ALA A 525 7.07 58.35 1.66
C ALA A 525 6.77 59.03 0.31
N ARG A 526 6.34 58.23 -0.70
CA ARG A 526 5.97 58.75 -2.04
C ARG A 526 4.80 59.75 -2.04
N LEU A 527 4.06 59.81 -0.94
CA LEU A 527 2.94 60.73 -0.78
C LEU A 527 3.37 62.10 -0.24
N TYR A 528 4.64 62.29 0.09
CA TYR A 528 5.22 63.48 0.64
C TYR A 528 6.29 64.05 -0.30
N GLU A 529 6.67 65.28 -0.08
CA GLU A 529 7.65 65.96 -0.90
C GLU A 529 9.03 65.98 -0.24
N THR A 530 10.08 65.92 -1.05
CA THR A 530 11.45 66.05 -0.57
C THR A 530 11.86 67.53 -0.63
N CYS A 531 12.33 68.05 0.48
CA CYS A 531 12.79 69.47 0.51
C CYS A 531 14.03 69.62 -0.40
N PRO A 532 14.00 70.58 -1.37
CA PRO A 532 15.13 70.77 -2.28
C PRO A 532 16.38 71.35 -1.60
N HIS A 533 16.28 71.82 -0.34
CA HIS A 533 17.39 72.45 0.39
C HIS A 533 18.09 71.46 1.34
N CYS A 534 17.38 70.68 2.12
CA CYS A 534 17.98 69.76 3.06
C CYS A 534 17.88 68.29 2.60
N VAL A 535 17.11 68.00 1.54
CA VAL A 535 16.89 66.64 0.99
C VAL A 535 16.11 65.73 1.92
N ASP A 536 15.55 66.28 3.01
CA ASP A 536 14.69 65.51 3.94
C ASP A 536 13.27 65.44 3.39
N LEU A 537 12.56 64.32 3.73
CA LEU A 537 11.16 64.15 3.43
C LEU A 537 10.31 65.03 4.36
N ILE A 538 9.40 65.80 3.81
CA ILE A 538 8.67 66.81 4.57
C ILE A 538 7.16 66.85 4.28
N GLU A 539 6.38 67.26 5.27
CA GLU A 539 5.06 67.83 5.12
C GLU A 539 5.19 69.35 5.27
N ALA A 540 5.07 70.06 4.17
CA ALA A 540 5.28 71.52 4.19
C ALA A 540 4.33 72.22 5.17
N ARG A 541 4.83 73.23 5.93
CA ARG A 541 4.01 74.08 6.80
C ARG A 541 3.05 74.91 6.00
N ASN A 542 1.96 75.34 6.63
CA ASN A 542 0.95 76.23 5.98
C ASN A 542 1.53 77.51 5.43
N ASP A 543 2.71 77.95 5.89
CA ASP A 543 3.42 79.12 5.41
C ASP A 543 4.42 78.79 4.27
N GLY A 544 4.40 77.58 3.75
CA GLY A 544 5.28 77.12 2.68
C GLY A 544 6.74 76.88 3.12
N THR A 545 7.02 76.83 4.42
CA THR A 545 8.39 76.58 4.92
C THR A 545 8.64 75.11 5.25
N CYS A 546 9.88 74.65 5.05
CA CYS A 546 10.34 73.32 5.44
C CYS A 546 10.40 73.19 6.96
N PRO A 547 9.76 72.21 7.58
CA PRO A 547 9.81 71.95 9.03
C PRO A 547 11.21 71.53 9.55
N ALA A 548 12.05 70.94 8.70
CA ALA A 548 13.38 70.51 9.06
C ALA A 548 14.44 71.60 9.01
N CYS A 549 14.51 72.38 7.94
CA CYS A 549 15.56 73.41 7.75
C CYS A 549 15.05 74.87 7.73
N GLY A 550 13.74 75.07 7.73
CA GLY A 550 13.14 76.40 7.69
C GLY A 550 13.18 77.18 6.34
N ALA A 551 13.70 76.55 5.30
CA ALA A 551 13.74 77.14 3.95
C ALA A 551 12.34 77.13 3.31
N VAL A 552 12.06 78.08 2.45
CA VAL A 552 10.81 78.13 1.68
C VAL A 552 10.86 77.03 0.61
N VAL A 553 9.87 76.19 0.60
CA VAL A 553 9.66 75.13 -0.42
C VAL A 553 8.77 75.77 -1.47
N GLU A 554 9.31 76.09 -2.65
CA GLU A 554 8.52 76.61 -3.77
C GLU A 554 7.51 75.57 -4.24
N GLU A 555 6.20 75.89 -4.31
CA GLU A 555 5.20 75.03 -4.96
C GLU A 555 5.59 74.88 -6.44
N ASN A 556 5.95 73.71 -6.88
CA ASN A 556 6.02 73.41 -8.30
C ASN A 556 4.61 73.53 -8.89
N GLU A 557 4.32 74.61 -9.58
CA GLU A 557 3.13 74.72 -10.41
C GLU A 557 3.06 73.55 -11.35
N LYS A 558 2.11 72.60 -11.11
CA LYS A 558 1.77 71.54 -12.05
C LYS A 558 1.31 72.21 -13.34
N GLU A 559 2.16 72.24 -14.37
CA GLU A 559 1.73 72.47 -15.74
C GLU A 559 0.61 71.49 -16.09
N GLU A 560 -0.62 72.00 -16.13
CA GLU A 560 -1.73 71.32 -16.80
C GLU A 560 -1.39 71.30 -18.30
N ALA A 561 -0.93 70.13 -18.76
CA ALA A 561 -0.86 69.84 -20.19
C ALA A 561 -2.28 69.57 -20.70
N VAL A 562 -2.77 70.45 -21.54
CA VAL A 562 -3.99 70.37 -22.34
C VAL A 562 -3.94 69.15 -23.31
#